data_6aefdb0af0ea9a0f8f8385bb81a8aa23
#
_entry.id   6aefdb0af0ea9a0f8f8385bb81a8aa23
#
_cell.length_a   1.000
_cell.length_b   1.000
_cell.length_c   1.000
_cell.angle_alpha   90.00
_cell.angle_beta   90.00
_cell.angle_gamma   90.00
#
_symmetry.space_group_name_H-M   'P 1'
#
loop_
_entity.id
_entity.type
_entity.pdbx_description
1 polymer ?
#
loop_
_entity_poly.entity_id
_entity_poly.type
_entity_poly.pdbx_seq_one_letter_code
_entity_poly.pdbx_strand_id
1 'polypeptide(L)'
;IPALPPVAPNAMRIPLENTRSLFTIRRQLADLDYQEVVNFSFVEESWEADFAANANPIKLLNPIASQMSVMRSSLIASLIANVRYNLNRKASRIRLFEVGAVYLRNANVQNGPLSVAGYDQPKRVAALAYGPLAEEQWGQPARNVDYFDIKADLEALFAPKILRFAKLEHPALHPGRSAQIMLDGMAIGFVGELHPRWQQKYDLPLAPVLFEVNASALQMRDIPAYQEISKFPAVIRDLALVVKQAISAQDLIDTFTAEKQSNNICRNLQAIVLFDEYRGKGLENDEKSLAFRFTLQDTQTTLQDDAVDAAMAAFVAVANKEYGARLR
;
A
#
# COMPACT_ATOMS: atom_id res chain seq x y z
N ILE A 1 27.79 5.88 -52.67
CA ILE A 1 27.52 6.56 -51.40
C ILE A 1 28.38 5.85 -50.38
N PRO A 2 29.38 6.52 -49.76
CA PRO A 2 30.16 5.90 -48.71
C PRO A 2 29.27 5.63 -47.47
N ALA A 3 29.33 4.42 -46.97
CA ALA A 3 28.66 4.09 -45.73
C ALA A 3 29.43 4.75 -44.57
N LEU A 4 28.92 5.85 -44.04
CA LEU A 4 29.46 6.47 -42.84
C LEU A 4 28.79 5.80 -41.64
N PRO A 5 29.55 5.35 -40.63
CA PRO A 5 28.95 4.84 -39.42
C PRO A 5 28.15 5.97 -38.72
N PRO A 6 26.98 5.67 -38.13
CA PRO A 6 26.23 6.66 -37.41
C PRO A 6 27.04 7.18 -36.23
N VAL A 7 27.25 8.49 -36.17
CA VAL A 7 27.88 9.15 -35.02
C VAL A 7 26.79 9.33 -33.96
N ALA A 8 26.75 8.45 -32.94
CA ALA A 8 25.93 8.63 -31.77
C ALA A 8 26.73 9.38 -30.70
N PRO A 9 26.28 10.54 -30.21
CA PRO A 9 26.91 11.15 -29.04
C PRO A 9 26.73 10.22 -27.84
N ASN A 10 27.82 9.64 -27.40
CA ASN A 10 27.82 8.71 -26.25
C ASN A 10 27.83 9.54 -24.96
N ALA A 11 26.69 10.09 -24.57
CA ALA A 11 26.52 10.72 -23.27
C ALA A 11 26.19 9.65 -22.25
N MET A 12 27.15 9.35 -21.35
CA MET A 12 26.90 8.49 -20.20
C MET A 12 25.88 9.19 -19.28
N ARG A 13 24.62 8.74 -19.33
CA ARG A 13 23.59 9.20 -18.39
C ARG A 13 23.81 8.48 -17.08
N ILE A 14 24.30 9.21 -16.08
CA ILE A 14 24.32 8.72 -14.71
C ILE A 14 22.85 8.68 -14.22
N PRO A 15 22.29 7.52 -13.91
CA PRO A 15 20.93 7.44 -13.37
C PRO A 15 20.88 8.20 -12.04
N LEU A 16 19.80 8.96 -11.84
CA LEU A 16 19.57 9.65 -10.58
C LEU A 16 19.38 8.60 -9.46
N GLU A 17 20.14 8.70 -8.38
CA GLU A 17 20.07 7.76 -7.25
C GLU A 17 18.76 7.86 -6.48
N ASN A 18 18.10 9.03 -6.54
CA ASN A 18 16.84 9.30 -5.85
C ASN A 18 15.59 8.83 -6.64
N THR A 19 15.78 8.09 -7.73
CA THR A 19 14.67 7.56 -8.53
C THR A 19 14.85 6.09 -8.84
N ARG A 20 13.74 5.35 -8.80
CA ARG A 20 13.65 3.98 -9.27
C ARG A 20 13.01 3.94 -10.65
N SER A 21 13.50 3.10 -11.52
CA SER A 21 12.86 2.87 -12.82
C SER A 21 11.57 2.05 -12.66
N LEU A 22 10.63 2.20 -13.59
CA LEU A 22 9.44 1.32 -13.64
C LEU A 22 9.84 -0.15 -13.82
N PHE A 23 10.98 -0.43 -14.44
CA PHE A 23 11.49 -1.79 -14.58
C PHE A 23 11.86 -2.40 -13.22
N THR A 24 12.48 -1.62 -12.33
CA THR A 24 12.77 -2.06 -10.96
C THR A 24 11.49 -2.39 -10.19
N ILE A 25 10.45 -1.55 -10.34
CA ILE A 25 9.14 -1.77 -9.71
C ILE A 25 8.49 -3.06 -10.23
N ARG A 26 8.54 -3.31 -11.54
CA ARG A 26 8.04 -4.56 -12.14
C ARG A 26 8.75 -5.79 -11.58
N ARG A 27 10.08 -5.73 -11.45
CA ARG A 27 10.84 -6.83 -10.86
C ARG A 27 10.46 -7.08 -9.40
N GLN A 28 10.29 -6.04 -8.60
CA GLN A 28 9.85 -6.19 -7.22
C GLN A 28 8.46 -6.84 -7.11
N LEU A 29 7.52 -6.47 -7.99
CA LEU A 29 6.21 -7.11 -8.04
C LEU A 29 6.31 -8.57 -8.47
N ALA A 30 7.18 -8.89 -9.43
CA ALA A 30 7.44 -10.28 -9.82
C ALA A 30 8.07 -11.09 -8.68
N ASP A 31 8.99 -10.50 -7.92
CA ASP A 31 9.61 -11.12 -6.74
C ASP A 31 8.58 -11.37 -5.60
N LEU A 32 7.49 -10.59 -5.57
CA LEU A 32 6.31 -10.79 -4.70
C LEU A 32 5.27 -11.75 -5.31
N ASP A 33 5.66 -12.50 -6.35
CA ASP A 33 4.85 -13.52 -7.01
C ASP A 33 3.67 -12.99 -7.83
N TYR A 34 3.74 -11.74 -8.31
CA TYR A 34 2.76 -11.20 -9.25
C TYR A 34 3.22 -11.34 -10.70
N GLN A 35 2.30 -11.66 -11.59
CA GLN A 35 2.52 -11.69 -13.03
C GLN A 35 2.06 -10.39 -13.68
N GLU A 36 2.89 -9.80 -14.54
CA GLU A 36 2.52 -8.61 -15.30
C GLU A 36 1.49 -8.95 -16.36
N VAL A 37 0.45 -8.12 -16.44
CA VAL A 37 -0.51 -8.13 -17.53
C VAL A 37 -0.49 -6.79 -18.26
N VAL A 38 -0.79 -6.83 -19.54
CA VAL A 38 -0.93 -5.64 -20.39
C VAL A 38 -2.33 -5.66 -20.99
N ASN A 39 -3.14 -4.70 -20.60
CA ASN A 39 -4.52 -4.57 -21.04
C ASN A 39 -4.70 -3.38 -21.98
N PHE A 40 -5.78 -3.39 -22.76
CA PHE A 40 -6.20 -2.24 -23.53
C PHE A 40 -6.54 -1.06 -22.59
N SER A 41 -6.25 0.15 -23.04
CA SER A 41 -6.66 1.38 -22.36
C SER A 41 -8.15 1.71 -22.52
N PHE A 42 -8.88 0.87 -23.24
CA PHE A 42 -10.29 1.02 -23.55
C PHE A 42 -11.09 0.01 -22.74
N VAL A 43 -12.18 0.47 -22.14
CA VAL A 43 -13.05 -0.35 -21.28
C VAL A 43 -14.52 -0.08 -21.59
N GLU A 44 -15.38 -0.90 -21.03
CA GLU A 44 -16.82 -0.69 -21.08
C GLU A 44 -17.23 0.47 -20.18
N GLU A 45 -18.15 1.32 -20.64
CA GLU A 45 -18.60 2.51 -19.91
C GLU A 45 -19.18 2.15 -18.54
N SER A 46 -19.87 1.00 -18.42
CA SER A 46 -20.42 0.50 -17.15
C SER A 46 -19.35 0.31 -16.07
N TRP A 47 -18.13 -0.06 -16.46
CA TRP A 47 -17.02 -0.31 -15.53
C TRP A 47 -16.43 0.97 -14.95
N GLU A 48 -16.47 2.07 -15.71
CA GLU A 48 -16.09 3.38 -15.20
C GLU A 48 -17.02 3.83 -14.08
N ALA A 49 -18.33 3.59 -14.23
CA ALA A 49 -19.32 3.87 -13.18
C ALA A 49 -19.12 2.94 -11.97
N ASP A 50 -18.94 1.65 -12.20
CA ASP A 50 -18.88 0.64 -11.15
C ASP A 50 -17.60 0.75 -10.30
N PHE A 51 -16.44 0.93 -10.92
CA PHE A 51 -15.16 0.85 -10.23
C PHE A 51 -14.49 2.19 -9.96
N ALA A 52 -14.76 3.21 -10.77
CA ALA A 52 -14.11 4.51 -10.67
C ALA A 52 -15.06 5.65 -10.24
N ALA A 53 -16.36 5.39 -10.13
CA ALA A 53 -17.41 6.42 -9.98
C ALA A 53 -17.28 7.57 -10.99
N ASN A 54 -16.77 7.26 -12.18
CA ASN A 54 -16.55 8.23 -13.23
C ASN A 54 -17.83 8.43 -14.04
N ALA A 55 -18.58 9.46 -13.73
CA ALA A 55 -19.83 9.81 -14.42
C ALA A 55 -19.62 10.45 -15.80
N ASN A 56 -18.39 10.86 -16.13
CA ASN A 56 -18.08 11.53 -17.41
C ASN A 56 -16.81 10.96 -18.05
N PRO A 57 -16.81 9.68 -18.44
CA PRO A 57 -15.66 9.04 -19.05
C PRO A 57 -15.32 9.66 -20.41
N ILE A 58 -14.08 9.48 -20.86
CA ILE A 58 -13.63 9.94 -22.16
C ILE A 58 -14.08 8.92 -23.21
N LYS A 59 -15.06 9.29 -24.02
CA LYS A 59 -15.65 8.43 -25.06
C LYS A 59 -14.77 8.42 -26.31
N LEU A 60 -14.63 7.24 -26.91
CA LEU A 60 -13.99 7.09 -28.23
C LEU A 60 -14.99 7.45 -29.33
N LEU A 61 -14.49 8.10 -30.38
CA LEU A 61 -15.32 8.40 -31.56
C LEU A 61 -15.59 7.14 -32.38
N ASN A 62 -14.58 6.26 -32.49
CA ASN A 62 -14.63 5.02 -33.29
C ASN A 62 -14.18 3.83 -32.43
N PRO A 63 -15.01 3.33 -31.52
CA PRO A 63 -14.65 2.17 -30.70
C PRO A 63 -14.54 0.91 -31.56
N ILE A 64 -13.51 0.07 -31.27
CA ILE A 64 -13.31 -1.21 -31.98
C ILE A 64 -14.47 -2.16 -31.68
N ALA A 65 -15.01 -2.09 -30.45
CA ALA A 65 -16.14 -2.88 -30.00
C ALA A 65 -16.90 -2.10 -28.93
N SER A 66 -18.19 -2.43 -28.73
CA SER A 66 -19.06 -1.74 -27.74
C SER A 66 -18.51 -1.82 -26.31
N GLN A 67 -17.86 -2.94 -25.95
CA GLN A 67 -17.20 -3.14 -24.65
C GLN A 67 -15.84 -2.39 -24.52
N MET A 68 -15.43 -1.64 -25.52
CA MET A 68 -14.20 -0.83 -25.54
C MET A 68 -14.51 0.62 -25.94
N SER A 69 -15.56 1.18 -25.36
CA SER A 69 -16.14 2.44 -25.82
C SER A 69 -15.57 3.69 -25.11
N VAL A 70 -14.90 3.53 -23.99
CA VAL A 70 -14.34 4.64 -23.22
C VAL A 70 -12.90 4.39 -22.78
N MET A 71 -12.17 5.48 -22.53
CA MET A 71 -10.84 5.40 -21.92
C MET A 71 -10.97 5.10 -20.42
N ARG A 72 -10.15 4.17 -19.92
CA ARG A 72 -10.12 3.80 -18.49
C ARG A 72 -9.57 4.92 -17.62
N SER A 73 -10.20 5.17 -16.47
CA SER A 73 -9.70 6.07 -15.42
C SER A 73 -9.08 5.33 -14.22
N SER A 74 -9.17 4.00 -14.22
CA SER A 74 -8.57 3.08 -13.22
C SER A 74 -8.14 1.78 -13.91
N LEU A 75 -7.19 1.06 -13.28
CA LEU A 75 -6.73 -0.25 -13.75
C LEU A 75 -7.58 -1.40 -13.20
N ILE A 76 -8.45 -1.14 -12.22
CA ILE A 76 -9.24 -2.17 -11.52
C ILE A 76 -10.08 -2.99 -12.49
N ALA A 77 -10.82 -2.34 -13.37
CA ALA A 77 -11.71 -3.01 -14.33
C ALA A 77 -10.99 -4.07 -15.15
N SER A 78 -9.82 -3.69 -15.70
CA SER A 78 -8.99 -4.58 -16.52
C SER A 78 -8.47 -5.77 -15.71
N LEU A 79 -8.02 -5.55 -14.46
CA LEU A 79 -7.55 -6.62 -13.58
C LEU A 79 -8.68 -7.58 -13.19
N ILE A 80 -9.89 -7.09 -12.93
CA ILE A 80 -11.07 -7.93 -12.67
C ILE A 80 -11.43 -8.77 -13.90
N ALA A 81 -11.33 -8.21 -15.11
CA ALA A 81 -11.53 -8.98 -16.34
C ALA A 81 -10.51 -10.12 -16.46
N ASN A 82 -9.24 -9.86 -16.14
CA ASN A 82 -8.20 -10.89 -16.14
C ASN A 82 -8.48 -11.99 -15.11
N VAL A 83 -8.97 -11.65 -13.92
CA VAL A 83 -9.39 -12.66 -12.92
C VAL A 83 -10.48 -13.55 -13.50
N ARG A 84 -11.56 -12.98 -14.03
CA ARG A 84 -12.67 -13.74 -14.64
C ARG A 84 -12.19 -14.65 -15.78
N TYR A 85 -11.31 -14.13 -16.63
CA TYR A 85 -10.72 -14.90 -17.72
C TYR A 85 -9.97 -16.13 -17.23
N ASN A 86 -9.18 -15.99 -16.16
CA ASN A 86 -8.39 -17.07 -15.59
C ASN A 86 -9.25 -18.07 -14.79
N LEU A 87 -10.25 -17.60 -14.05
CA LEU A 87 -11.22 -18.44 -13.35
C LEU A 87 -11.97 -19.37 -14.32
N ASN A 88 -12.36 -18.88 -15.50
CA ASN A 88 -12.99 -19.68 -16.54
C ASN A 88 -12.05 -20.78 -17.09
N ARG A 89 -10.75 -20.67 -16.82
CA ARG A 89 -9.70 -21.65 -17.15
C ARG A 89 -9.25 -22.49 -15.96
N LYS A 90 -10.03 -22.47 -14.88
CA LYS A 90 -9.80 -23.25 -13.67
C LYS A 90 -8.59 -22.83 -12.83
N ALA A 91 -8.05 -21.62 -13.04
CA ALA A 91 -7.06 -21.07 -12.14
C ALA A 91 -7.70 -20.80 -10.77
N SER A 92 -7.14 -21.34 -9.71
CA SER A 92 -7.63 -21.18 -8.32
C SER A 92 -6.88 -20.06 -7.58
N ARG A 93 -5.64 -19.78 -7.96
CA ARG A 93 -4.76 -18.77 -7.39
C ARG A 93 -4.32 -17.80 -8.48
N ILE A 94 -4.54 -16.50 -8.27
CA ILE A 94 -4.26 -15.48 -9.28
C ILE A 94 -3.62 -14.27 -8.58
N ARG A 95 -2.42 -13.89 -9.01
CA ARG A 95 -1.72 -12.68 -8.58
C ARG A 95 -1.25 -11.93 -9.81
N LEU A 96 -1.84 -10.78 -10.08
CA LEU A 96 -1.62 -10.00 -11.29
C LEU A 96 -1.27 -8.56 -10.95
N PHE A 97 -0.44 -7.93 -11.79
CA PHE A 97 -0.22 -6.50 -11.73
C PHE A 97 -0.17 -5.87 -13.12
N GLU A 98 -0.44 -4.59 -13.18
CA GLU A 98 -0.30 -3.77 -14.38
C GLU A 98 0.37 -2.44 -14.05
N VAL A 99 1.29 -2.01 -14.90
CA VAL A 99 1.83 -0.65 -14.93
C VAL A 99 1.30 0.02 -16.18
N GLY A 100 0.26 0.83 -16.04
CA GLY A 100 -0.47 1.39 -17.17
C GLY A 100 -0.84 2.87 -17.01
N ALA A 101 -1.16 3.51 -18.12
CA ALA A 101 -1.76 4.84 -18.11
C ALA A 101 -3.26 4.74 -17.81
N VAL A 102 -3.76 5.74 -17.09
CA VAL A 102 -5.18 6.04 -16.94
C VAL A 102 -5.46 7.42 -17.51
N TYR A 103 -6.71 7.72 -17.81
CA TYR A 103 -7.08 8.91 -18.56
C TYR A 103 -8.14 9.70 -17.82
N LEU A 104 -7.78 10.92 -17.43
CA LEU A 104 -8.61 11.79 -16.58
C LEU A 104 -8.89 13.11 -17.30
N ARG A 105 -10.11 13.64 -17.17
CA ARG A 105 -10.38 14.99 -17.62
C ARG A 105 -9.75 15.99 -16.67
N ASN A 106 -8.95 16.92 -17.22
CA ASN A 106 -8.29 17.96 -16.45
C ASN A 106 -8.11 19.21 -17.30
N ALA A 107 -8.94 20.21 -17.07
CA ALA A 107 -8.96 21.47 -17.82
C ALA A 107 -7.64 22.27 -17.73
N ASN A 108 -6.81 21.99 -16.73
CA ASN A 108 -5.53 22.69 -16.54
C ASN A 108 -4.42 22.17 -17.44
N VAL A 109 -4.59 20.97 -18.03
CA VAL A 109 -3.58 20.41 -18.96
C VAL A 109 -3.64 21.12 -20.29
N GLN A 110 -2.49 21.59 -20.74
CA GLN A 110 -2.30 22.26 -22.03
C GLN A 110 -1.67 21.29 -23.05
N ASN A 111 -1.79 21.61 -24.34
CA ASN A 111 -1.13 20.87 -25.41
C ASN A 111 0.40 20.93 -25.26
N GLY A 112 1.04 19.80 -25.41
CA GLY A 112 2.50 19.65 -25.39
C GLY A 112 2.95 18.42 -26.19
N PRO A 113 4.26 18.16 -26.27
CA PRO A 113 4.79 17.01 -27.01
C PRO A 113 4.23 15.65 -26.58
N LEU A 114 3.84 15.52 -25.30
CA LEU A 114 3.32 14.29 -24.69
C LEU A 114 2.00 14.52 -23.93
N SER A 115 1.33 15.64 -24.15
CA SER A 115 0.08 16.00 -23.50
C SER A 115 -0.95 16.55 -24.47
N VAL A 116 -2.21 16.29 -24.20
CA VAL A 116 -3.36 16.80 -24.97
C VAL A 116 -4.18 17.68 -24.03
N ALA A 117 -4.54 18.88 -24.49
CA ALA A 117 -5.30 19.84 -23.69
C ALA A 117 -6.59 19.21 -23.18
N GLY A 118 -6.87 19.43 -21.89
CA GLY A 118 -8.08 18.92 -21.22
C GLY A 118 -7.96 17.48 -20.72
N TYR A 119 -6.83 16.78 -20.93
CA TYR A 119 -6.67 15.37 -20.55
C TYR A 119 -5.35 15.12 -19.85
N ASP A 120 -5.42 14.55 -18.67
CA ASP A 120 -4.27 14.04 -17.93
C ASP A 120 -4.12 12.53 -18.14
N GLN A 121 -2.87 12.06 -18.24
CA GLN A 121 -2.54 10.66 -18.55
C GLN A 121 -1.51 10.11 -17.54
N PRO A 122 -1.83 10.11 -16.25
CA PRO A 122 -0.90 9.61 -15.24
C PRO A 122 -0.69 8.11 -15.37
N LYS A 123 0.53 7.66 -15.06
CA LYS A 123 0.80 6.23 -14.89
C LYS A 123 0.41 5.78 -13.50
N ARG A 124 -0.24 4.63 -13.44
CA ARG A 124 -0.59 3.92 -12.22
C ARG A 124 0.09 2.57 -12.17
N VAL A 125 0.27 2.07 -10.96
CA VAL A 125 0.62 0.69 -10.69
C VAL A 125 -0.52 0.10 -9.89
N ALA A 126 -1.10 -0.98 -10.39
CA ALA A 126 -2.13 -1.71 -9.67
C ALA A 126 -1.77 -3.19 -9.59
N ALA A 127 -2.08 -3.82 -8.47
CA ALA A 127 -1.97 -5.26 -8.33
C ALA A 127 -3.20 -5.83 -7.64
N LEU A 128 -3.47 -7.09 -7.95
CA LEU A 128 -4.62 -7.83 -7.46
C LEU A 128 -4.21 -9.25 -7.11
N ALA A 129 -4.65 -9.74 -5.96
CA ALA A 129 -4.51 -11.13 -5.54
C ALA A 129 -5.88 -11.76 -5.28
N TYR A 130 -6.01 -13.02 -5.68
CA TYR A 130 -7.24 -13.80 -5.57
C TYR A 130 -6.93 -15.26 -5.20
N GLY A 131 -7.76 -15.86 -4.34
CA GLY A 131 -7.68 -17.26 -3.98
C GLY A 131 -6.68 -17.54 -2.85
N PRO A 132 -6.06 -18.73 -2.81
CA PRO A 132 -5.13 -19.10 -1.75
C PRO A 132 -3.92 -18.17 -1.66
N LEU A 133 -3.46 -17.90 -0.45
CA LEU A 133 -2.25 -17.09 -0.23
C LEU A 133 -1.00 -17.75 -0.82
N ALA A 134 -0.87 -19.04 -0.62
CA ALA A 134 0.24 -19.85 -1.13
C ALA A 134 -0.28 -21.09 -1.85
N GLU A 135 0.56 -21.72 -2.65
CA GLU A 135 0.29 -23.06 -3.19
C GLU A 135 0.09 -24.07 -2.04
N GLU A 136 -0.74 -25.07 -2.27
CA GLU A 136 -1.01 -26.12 -1.29
C GLU A 136 0.27 -26.84 -0.88
N GLN A 137 0.55 -26.85 0.42
CA GLN A 137 1.74 -27.47 1.00
C GLN A 137 1.50 -27.92 2.44
N TRP A 138 2.25 -28.91 2.88
CA TRP A 138 2.10 -29.51 4.22
C TRP A 138 2.58 -28.58 5.35
N GLY A 139 3.49 -27.63 5.08
CA GLY A 139 4.14 -26.79 6.10
C GLY A 139 3.36 -25.52 6.46
N GLN A 140 2.27 -25.20 5.75
CA GLN A 140 1.44 -24.01 6.02
C GLN A 140 -0.05 -24.34 5.97
N PRO A 141 -0.85 -23.81 6.91
CA PRO A 141 -2.29 -23.94 6.84
C PRO A 141 -2.82 -23.21 5.60
N ALA A 142 -3.74 -23.85 4.89
CA ALA A 142 -4.42 -23.24 3.76
C ALA A 142 -5.32 -22.10 4.22
N ARG A 143 -5.13 -20.89 3.66
CA ARG A 143 -6.02 -19.75 3.81
C ARG A 143 -6.03 -18.90 2.54
N ASN A 144 -7.09 -18.15 2.34
CA ASN A 144 -7.15 -17.20 1.24
C ASN A 144 -6.36 -15.93 1.59
N VAL A 145 -5.93 -15.22 0.53
CA VAL A 145 -5.34 -13.90 0.63
C VAL A 145 -6.33 -12.93 1.28
N ASP A 146 -5.83 -12.05 2.12
CA ASP A 146 -6.61 -11.00 2.77
C ASP A 146 -6.00 -9.59 2.61
N TYR A 147 -6.65 -8.61 3.20
CA TYR A 147 -6.22 -7.22 3.19
C TYR A 147 -4.78 -7.04 3.70
N PHE A 148 -4.39 -7.75 4.75
CA PHE A 148 -3.08 -7.57 5.38
C PHE A 148 -1.93 -8.13 4.54
N ASP A 149 -2.20 -9.17 3.73
CA ASP A 149 -1.21 -9.71 2.79
C ASP A 149 -0.84 -8.67 1.73
N ILE A 150 -1.85 -8.05 1.11
CA ILE A 150 -1.65 -7.01 0.10
C ILE A 150 -1.05 -5.74 0.70
N LYS A 151 -1.43 -5.41 1.94
CA LYS A 151 -0.82 -4.31 2.69
C LYS A 151 0.67 -4.55 2.90
N ALA A 152 1.08 -5.76 3.27
CA ALA A 152 2.49 -6.13 3.43
C ALA A 152 3.26 -6.03 2.10
N ASP A 153 2.68 -6.49 0.99
CA ASP A 153 3.26 -6.34 -0.34
C ASP A 153 3.47 -4.86 -0.71
N LEU A 154 2.49 -4.00 -0.40
CA LEU A 154 2.61 -2.55 -0.57
C LEU A 154 3.73 -1.95 0.27
N GLU A 155 3.80 -2.28 1.55
CA GLU A 155 4.85 -1.81 2.45
C GLU A 155 6.24 -2.24 1.96
N ALA A 156 6.37 -3.47 1.45
CA ALA A 156 7.60 -3.95 0.84
C ALA A 156 7.99 -3.17 -0.43
N LEU A 157 7.01 -2.81 -1.28
CA LEU A 157 7.25 -2.00 -2.48
C LEU A 157 7.74 -0.59 -2.16
N PHE A 158 7.25 0.02 -1.08
CA PHE A 158 7.62 1.37 -0.68
C PHE A 158 8.82 1.44 0.26
N ALA A 159 9.26 0.31 0.83
CA ALA A 159 10.39 0.30 1.76
C ALA A 159 11.63 1.03 1.21
N PRO A 160 12.33 1.83 2.03
CA PRO A 160 12.18 2.01 3.47
C PRO A 160 11.15 3.11 3.89
N LYS A 161 10.38 3.67 2.94
CA LYS A 161 9.35 4.67 3.25
C LYS A 161 8.20 4.04 4.03
N ILE A 162 7.69 4.78 4.99
CA ILE A 162 6.58 4.34 5.84
C ILE A 162 5.27 4.85 5.25
N LEU A 163 4.40 3.92 4.88
CA LEU A 163 3.04 4.23 4.45
C LEU A 163 2.12 4.43 5.66
N ARG A 164 1.15 5.32 5.50
CA ARG A 164 0.03 5.47 6.42
C ARG A 164 -1.26 5.11 5.71
N PHE A 165 -2.22 4.61 6.48
CA PHE A 165 -3.49 4.14 5.97
C PHE A 165 -4.61 4.88 6.66
N ALA A 166 -5.42 5.59 5.89
CA ALA A 166 -6.56 6.36 6.37
C ALA A 166 -7.87 5.70 5.93
N LYS A 167 -8.96 6.02 6.64
CA LYS A 167 -10.30 5.55 6.26
C LYS A 167 -10.65 6.05 4.85
N LEU A 168 -11.23 5.16 4.04
CA LEU A 168 -11.60 5.43 2.66
C LEU A 168 -13.03 4.98 2.37
N GLU A 169 -13.75 5.80 1.61
CA GLU A 169 -14.96 5.39 0.89
C GLU A 169 -14.62 5.34 -0.60
N HIS A 170 -14.71 4.16 -1.21
CA HIS A 170 -14.38 3.95 -2.62
C HIS A 170 -15.42 3.05 -3.29
N PRO A 171 -15.92 3.40 -4.50
CA PRO A 171 -17.03 2.68 -5.14
C PRO A 171 -16.73 1.22 -5.43
N ALA A 172 -15.46 0.89 -5.70
CA ALA A 172 -15.03 -0.47 -5.99
C ALA A 172 -14.77 -1.33 -4.76
N LEU A 173 -14.54 -0.73 -3.58
CA LEU A 173 -13.96 -1.41 -2.44
C LEU A 173 -14.95 -1.62 -1.29
N HIS A 174 -14.66 -2.64 -0.48
CA HIS A 174 -15.43 -2.97 0.71
C HIS A 174 -15.27 -1.84 1.76
N PRO A 175 -16.38 -1.28 2.31
CA PRO A 175 -16.31 -0.08 3.16
C PRO A 175 -15.58 -0.29 4.49
N GLY A 176 -15.51 -1.53 4.99
CA GLY A 176 -14.81 -1.88 6.23
C GLY A 176 -13.45 -2.57 6.03
N ARG A 177 -13.03 -2.82 4.77
CA ARG A 177 -11.77 -3.51 4.43
C ARG A 177 -11.05 -2.80 3.32
N SER A 178 -10.96 -1.48 3.43
CA SER A 178 -10.26 -0.62 2.47
C SER A 178 -9.63 0.56 3.17
N ALA A 179 -8.59 1.10 2.57
CA ALA A 179 -7.90 2.28 3.08
C ALA A 179 -7.33 3.14 1.95
N GLN A 180 -7.28 4.43 2.20
CA GLN A 180 -6.47 5.38 1.45
C GLN A 180 -5.00 5.20 1.83
N ILE A 181 -4.13 5.12 0.84
CA ILE A 181 -2.69 5.04 1.05
C ILE A 181 -2.15 6.47 1.05
N MET A 182 -1.46 6.81 2.15
CA MET A 182 -0.84 8.11 2.34
C MET A 182 0.68 7.96 2.41
N LEU A 183 1.39 8.84 1.73
CA LEU A 183 2.83 8.97 1.81
C LEU A 183 3.18 10.46 2.02
N ASP A 184 3.93 10.77 3.08
CA ASP A 184 4.33 12.14 3.43
C ASP A 184 3.14 13.12 3.49
N GLY A 185 2.01 12.67 4.02
CA GLY A 185 0.77 13.44 4.12
C GLY A 185 -0.06 13.56 2.84
N MET A 186 0.41 13.01 1.71
CA MET A 186 -0.30 13.04 0.42
C MET A 186 -0.96 11.70 0.12
N ALA A 187 -2.18 11.75 -0.40
CA ALA A 187 -2.88 10.58 -0.91
C ALA A 187 -2.24 10.11 -2.21
N ILE A 188 -1.73 8.88 -2.25
CA ILE A 188 -1.04 8.31 -3.41
C ILE A 188 -1.79 7.17 -4.08
N GLY A 189 -2.84 6.67 -3.46
CA GLY A 189 -3.63 5.56 -3.97
C GLY A 189 -4.54 4.96 -2.92
N PHE A 190 -4.98 3.74 -3.17
CA PHE A 190 -5.87 3.01 -2.28
C PHE A 190 -5.55 1.51 -2.31
N VAL A 191 -6.00 0.81 -1.26
CA VAL A 191 -5.91 -0.64 -1.09
C VAL A 191 -7.21 -1.16 -0.48
N GLY A 192 -7.64 -2.34 -0.86
CA GLY A 192 -8.82 -2.95 -0.23
C GLY A 192 -9.30 -4.22 -0.91
N GLU A 193 -10.27 -4.84 -0.27
CA GLU A 193 -11.03 -5.96 -0.81
C GLU A 193 -12.12 -5.44 -1.76
N LEU A 194 -12.38 -6.15 -2.84
CA LEU A 194 -13.47 -5.79 -3.77
C LEU A 194 -14.81 -5.76 -3.04
N HIS A 195 -15.63 -4.77 -3.36
CA HIS A 195 -16.96 -4.64 -2.73
C HIS A 195 -17.84 -5.85 -3.05
N PRO A 196 -18.58 -6.44 -2.08
CA PRO A 196 -19.42 -7.62 -2.27
C PRO A 196 -20.42 -7.50 -3.42
N ARG A 197 -20.98 -6.32 -3.68
CA ARG A 197 -21.89 -6.08 -4.81
C ARG A 197 -21.25 -6.35 -6.17
N TRP A 198 -19.95 -6.05 -6.32
CA TRP A 198 -19.22 -6.31 -7.55
C TRP A 198 -18.75 -7.76 -7.63
N GLN A 199 -18.39 -8.37 -6.49
CA GLN A 199 -18.16 -9.81 -6.41
C GLN A 199 -19.36 -10.57 -6.96
N GLN A 200 -20.57 -10.22 -6.54
CA GLN A 200 -21.82 -10.84 -7.03
C GLN A 200 -22.10 -10.48 -8.49
N LYS A 201 -22.03 -9.21 -8.89
CA LYS A 201 -22.32 -8.76 -10.27
C LYS A 201 -21.41 -9.41 -11.31
N TYR A 202 -20.16 -9.67 -10.96
CA TYR A 202 -19.15 -10.23 -11.86
C TYR A 202 -18.87 -11.73 -11.64
N ASP A 203 -19.73 -12.42 -10.86
CA ASP A 203 -19.66 -13.86 -10.59
C ASP A 203 -18.30 -14.33 -10.09
N LEU A 204 -17.76 -13.63 -9.09
CA LEU A 204 -16.49 -14.00 -8.46
C LEU A 204 -16.77 -14.84 -7.20
N PRO A 205 -16.31 -16.12 -7.13
CA PRO A 205 -16.49 -16.97 -5.96
C PRO A 205 -15.92 -16.40 -4.65
N LEU A 206 -14.78 -15.68 -4.75
CA LEU A 206 -14.13 -14.96 -3.66
C LEU A 206 -13.93 -13.50 -4.04
N ALA A 207 -13.83 -12.63 -3.05
CA ALA A 207 -13.48 -11.24 -3.29
C ALA A 207 -11.97 -11.11 -3.51
N PRO A 208 -11.50 -10.54 -4.64
CA PRO A 208 -10.11 -10.17 -4.80
C PRO A 208 -9.72 -9.07 -3.82
N VAL A 209 -8.45 -9.04 -3.43
CA VAL A 209 -7.83 -7.91 -2.73
C VAL A 209 -6.88 -7.21 -3.68
N LEU A 210 -6.88 -5.89 -3.70
CA LEU A 210 -6.16 -5.12 -4.70
C LEU A 210 -5.67 -3.76 -4.16
N PHE A 211 -4.71 -3.18 -4.85
CA PHE A 211 -4.34 -1.78 -4.69
C PHE A 211 -4.15 -1.10 -6.05
N GLU A 212 -4.26 0.22 -6.06
CA GLU A 212 -3.84 1.09 -7.16
C GLU A 212 -3.15 2.32 -6.59
N VAL A 213 -1.94 2.62 -7.09
CA VAL A 213 -1.11 3.75 -6.63
C VAL A 213 -0.54 4.55 -7.78
N ASN A 214 -0.21 5.81 -7.55
CA ASN A 214 0.52 6.65 -8.49
C ASN A 214 1.92 6.06 -8.72
N ALA A 215 2.27 5.78 -9.96
CA ALA A 215 3.59 5.26 -10.32
C ALA A 215 4.73 6.21 -9.92
N SER A 216 4.50 7.53 -9.98
CA SER A 216 5.47 8.54 -9.55
C SER A 216 5.85 8.42 -8.07
N ALA A 217 4.89 8.08 -7.20
CA ALA A 217 5.16 7.87 -5.78
C ALA A 217 6.09 6.67 -5.53
N LEU A 218 5.93 5.59 -6.31
CA LEU A 218 6.83 4.43 -6.25
C LEU A 218 8.22 4.72 -6.83
N GLN A 219 8.32 5.63 -7.79
CA GLN A 219 9.60 5.98 -8.41
C GLN A 219 10.48 6.85 -7.51
N MET A 220 9.90 7.59 -6.57
CA MET A 220 10.65 8.41 -5.61
C MET A 220 11.37 7.51 -4.60
N ARG A 221 12.66 7.72 -4.44
CA ARG A 221 13.53 6.99 -3.51
C ARG A 221 14.35 7.96 -2.69
N ASP A 222 14.40 7.75 -1.39
CA ASP A 222 15.32 8.46 -0.52
C ASP A 222 16.71 7.82 -0.62
N ILE A 223 17.74 8.65 -0.64
CA ILE A 223 19.13 8.16 -0.60
C ILE A 223 19.40 7.72 0.85
N PRO A 224 19.76 6.44 1.09
CA PRO A 224 20.01 5.97 2.44
C PRO A 224 21.16 6.74 3.09
N ALA A 225 20.91 7.30 4.28
CA ALA A 225 21.96 7.85 5.10
C ALA A 225 22.63 6.74 5.93
N TYR A 226 23.95 6.82 6.07
CA TYR A 226 24.67 5.91 6.94
C TYR A 226 24.20 6.06 8.38
N GLN A 227 23.91 4.93 9.04
CA GLN A 227 23.61 4.86 10.47
C GLN A 227 24.57 3.85 11.10
N GLU A 228 25.19 4.24 12.21
CA GLU A 228 26.05 3.33 12.95
C GLU A 228 25.23 2.21 13.57
N ILE A 229 25.70 0.95 13.36
CA ILE A 229 25.09 -0.23 13.96
C ILE A 229 25.56 -0.33 15.40
N SER A 230 24.62 -0.42 16.33
CA SER A 230 24.94 -0.60 17.75
C SER A 230 25.64 -1.96 17.98
N LYS A 231 26.66 -1.95 18.83
CA LYS A 231 27.37 -3.13 19.33
C LYS A 231 26.75 -3.69 20.61
N PHE A 232 25.80 -2.96 21.20
CA PHE A 232 25.17 -3.32 22.45
C PHE A 232 23.87 -4.10 22.22
N PRO A 233 23.47 -4.97 23.17
CA PRO A 233 22.24 -5.74 23.01
C PRO A 233 21.01 -4.84 23.05
N ALA A 234 20.02 -5.20 22.22
CA ALA A 234 18.70 -4.60 22.30
C ALA A 234 17.89 -5.20 23.45
N VAL A 235 17.06 -4.39 24.10
CA VAL A 235 16.11 -4.80 25.13
C VAL A 235 14.71 -4.75 24.54
N ILE A 236 13.93 -5.83 24.75
CA ILE A 236 12.56 -5.94 24.27
C ILE A 236 11.62 -5.85 25.48
N ARG A 237 10.55 -5.04 25.34
CA ARG A 237 9.45 -4.93 26.31
C ARG A 237 8.12 -4.97 25.58
N ASP A 238 7.17 -5.70 26.15
CA ASP A 238 5.81 -5.76 25.65
C ASP A 238 4.90 -4.89 26.52
N LEU A 239 3.95 -4.20 25.89
CA LEU A 239 3.02 -3.30 26.55
C LEU A 239 1.62 -3.51 25.97
N ALA A 240 0.66 -3.88 26.79
CA ALA A 240 -0.74 -4.00 26.39
C ALA A 240 -1.54 -2.81 26.95
N LEU A 241 -2.16 -2.06 26.06
CA LEU A 241 -2.95 -0.87 26.37
C LEU A 241 -4.41 -1.07 25.99
N VAL A 242 -5.30 -0.73 26.91
CA VAL A 242 -6.74 -0.66 26.65
C VAL A 242 -7.08 0.77 26.21
N VAL A 243 -7.72 0.87 25.06
CA VAL A 243 -8.14 2.15 24.45
C VAL A 243 -9.56 2.04 23.89
N LYS A 244 -10.21 3.17 23.62
CA LYS A 244 -11.49 3.18 22.91
C LYS A 244 -11.34 2.68 21.48
N GLN A 245 -12.36 2.02 20.94
CA GLN A 245 -12.34 1.42 19.58
C GLN A 245 -12.00 2.43 18.48
N ALA A 246 -12.36 3.70 18.66
CA ALA A 246 -12.09 4.76 17.71
C ALA A 246 -10.60 5.09 17.56
N ILE A 247 -9.77 4.80 18.59
CA ILE A 247 -8.33 5.06 18.56
C ILE A 247 -7.65 4.00 17.70
N SER A 248 -6.93 4.43 16.68
CA SER A 248 -6.18 3.49 15.82
C SER A 248 -4.85 3.09 16.48
N ALA A 249 -4.32 1.93 16.08
CA ALA A 249 -2.96 1.53 16.49
C ALA A 249 -1.91 2.53 15.97
N GLN A 250 -2.16 3.14 14.80
CA GLN A 250 -1.28 4.12 14.20
C GLN A 250 -1.20 5.40 15.03
N ASP A 251 -2.31 5.86 15.62
CA ASP A 251 -2.32 7.05 16.50
C ASP A 251 -1.38 6.86 17.70
N LEU A 252 -1.40 5.65 18.30
CA LEU A 252 -0.50 5.32 19.39
C LEU A 252 0.96 5.24 18.95
N ILE A 253 1.25 4.59 17.82
CA ILE A 253 2.60 4.50 17.27
C ILE A 253 3.15 5.90 16.96
N ASP A 254 2.33 6.79 16.43
CA ASP A 254 2.71 8.17 16.14
C ASP A 254 3.02 8.96 17.41
N THR A 255 2.20 8.77 18.45
CA THR A 255 2.41 9.38 19.75
C THR A 255 3.71 8.89 20.39
N PHE A 256 3.98 7.59 20.36
CA PHE A 256 5.26 7.05 20.88
C PHE A 256 6.46 7.52 20.07
N THR A 257 6.30 7.66 18.77
CA THR A 257 7.36 8.18 17.88
C THR A 257 7.64 9.65 18.16
N ALA A 258 6.60 10.46 18.41
CA ALA A 258 6.74 11.85 18.82
C ALA A 258 7.40 11.97 20.20
N GLU A 259 7.02 11.12 21.15
CA GLU A 259 7.62 11.06 22.49
C GLU A 259 9.12 10.71 22.41
N LYS A 260 9.52 9.77 21.54
CA LYS A 260 10.95 9.49 21.25
C LYS A 260 11.73 10.74 20.85
N GLN A 261 11.11 11.63 20.08
CA GLN A 261 11.78 12.83 19.56
C GLN A 261 11.85 13.96 20.59
N SER A 262 10.85 14.08 21.45
CA SER A 262 10.72 15.17 22.43
C SER A 262 11.28 14.85 23.80
N ASN A 263 11.39 13.57 24.16
CA ASN A 263 11.79 13.11 25.48
C ASN A 263 13.08 12.26 25.42
N ASN A 264 14.16 12.77 26.00
CA ASN A 264 15.44 12.09 26.01
C ASN A 264 15.42 10.69 26.64
N ILE A 265 14.49 10.44 27.58
CA ILE A 265 14.32 9.12 28.20
C ILE A 265 13.90 8.07 27.16
N CYS A 266 13.11 8.48 26.16
CA CYS A 266 12.55 7.63 25.13
C CYS A 266 13.42 7.52 23.86
N ARG A 267 14.56 8.25 23.79
CA ARG A 267 15.40 8.34 22.57
C ARG A 267 15.92 7.02 22.05
N ASN A 268 16.10 6.04 22.94
CA ASN A 268 16.66 4.72 22.63
C ASN A 268 15.65 3.75 21.99
N LEU A 269 14.42 4.19 21.75
CA LEU A 269 13.42 3.43 21.02
C LEU A 269 13.88 3.21 19.56
N GLN A 270 13.97 1.94 19.12
CA GLN A 270 14.33 1.58 17.76
C GLN A 270 13.13 1.17 16.91
N ALA A 271 12.24 0.34 17.50
CA ALA A 271 11.08 -0.16 16.80
C ALA A 271 9.88 -0.32 17.73
N ILE A 272 8.69 -0.19 17.16
CA ILE A 272 7.40 -0.50 17.80
C ILE A 272 6.63 -1.40 16.84
N VAL A 273 6.16 -2.54 17.32
CA VAL A 273 5.37 -3.49 16.54
C VAL A 273 4.09 -3.81 17.29
N LEU A 274 2.93 -3.57 16.65
CA LEU A 274 1.66 -4.11 17.12
C LEU A 274 1.66 -5.61 16.81
N PHE A 275 1.52 -6.46 17.80
CA PHE A 275 1.52 -7.91 17.59
C PHE A 275 0.22 -8.59 18.00
N ASP A 276 -0.67 -7.90 18.77
CA ASP A 276 -1.97 -8.46 19.14
C ASP A 276 -3.03 -7.35 19.30
N GLU A 277 -4.25 -7.67 18.89
CA GLU A 277 -5.46 -6.89 19.15
C GLU A 277 -6.50 -7.81 19.79
N TYR A 278 -6.96 -7.48 20.98
CA TYR A 278 -7.98 -8.24 21.70
C TYR A 278 -9.26 -7.44 21.89
N ARG A 279 -10.38 -8.10 21.62
CA ARG A 279 -11.74 -7.62 21.90
C ARG A 279 -12.50 -8.74 22.61
N GLY A 280 -13.04 -8.50 23.77
CA GLY A 280 -13.78 -9.54 24.48
C GLY A 280 -13.90 -9.31 25.98
N LYS A 281 -14.02 -10.40 26.74
CA LYS A 281 -14.26 -10.35 28.19
C LYS A 281 -13.21 -9.53 28.93
N GLY A 282 -13.67 -8.66 29.84
CA GLY A 282 -12.80 -7.78 30.63
C GLY A 282 -12.57 -6.41 30.03
N LEU A 283 -13.18 -6.11 28.88
CA LEU A 283 -13.21 -4.78 28.24
C LEU A 283 -14.66 -4.29 28.13
N GLU A 284 -14.83 -2.97 28.08
CA GLU A 284 -16.12 -2.36 27.76
C GLU A 284 -16.45 -2.58 26.27
N ASN A 285 -17.74 -2.45 25.88
CA ASN A 285 -18.17 -2.71 24.49
C ASN A 285 -17.53 -1.80 23.45
N ASP A 286 -17.07 -0.62 23.88
CA ASP A 286 -16.41 0.38 23.03
C ASP A 286 -14.89 0.41 23.21
N GLU A 287 -14.33 -0.61 23.86
CA GLU A 287 -12.90 -0.74 24.12
C GLU A 287 -12.25 -1.89 23.35
N LYS A 288 -10.97 -1.76 23.12
CA LYS A 288 -10.07 -2.80 22.62
C LYS A 288 -8.74 -2.73 23.35
N SER A 289 -8.04 -3.85 23.42
CA SER A 289 -6.67 -3.93 23.92
C SER A 289 -5.72 -4.08 22.73
N LEU A 290 -4.70 -3.26 22.69
CA LEU A 290 -3.64 -3.29 21.68
C LEU A 290 -2.32 -3.63 22.37
N ALA A 291 -1.64 -4.68 21.91
CA ALA A 291 -0.37 -5.12 22.47
C ALA A 291 0.79 -4.77 21.53
N PHE A 292 1.71 -3.98 22.05
CA PHE A 292 2.87 -3.46 21.31
C PHE A 292 4.15 -4.07 21.88
N ARG A 293 5.08 -4.38 20.99
CA ARG A 293 6.45 -4.73 21.30
C ARG A 293 7.36 -3.55 21.05
N PHE A 294 8.08 -3.13 22.07
CA PHE A 294 9.06 -2.07 22.01
C PHE A 294 10.45 -2.67 21.96
N THR A 295 11.27 -2.24 21.02
CA THR A 295 12.69 -2.56 20.96
C THR A 295 13.47 -1.32 21.32
N LEU A 296 14.24 -1.37 22.40
CA LEU A 296 15.09 -0.28 22.85
C LEU A 296 16.56 -0.68 22.73
N GLN A 297 17.39 0.24 22.21
CA GLN A 297 18.84 -0.02 22.05
C GLN A 297 19.58 1.32 22.06
N ASP A 298 20.69 1.38 22.79
CA ASP A 298 21.62 2.50 22.78
C ASP A 298 22.84 2.16 21.90
N THR A 299 23.47 3.16 21.30
CA THR A 299 24.69 3.01 20.47
C THR A 299 25.96 3.19 21.27
N GLN A 300 25.88 3.73 22.49
CA GLN A 300 27.04 4.10 23.32
C GLN A 300 27.24 3.19 24.52
N THR A 301 26.17 2.58 25.05
CA THR A 301 26.22 1.77 26.26
C THR A 301 25.13 0.69 26.30
N THR A 302 25.31 -0.31 27.17
CA THR A 302 24.26 -1.28 27.45
C THR A 302 23.17 -0.62 28.32
N LEU A 303 21.92 -0.72 27.87
CA LEU A 303 20.79 -0.19 28.62
C LEU A 303 20.61 -0.95 29.95
N GLN A 304 20.45 -0.18 31.03
CA GLN A 304 20.12 -0.70 32.34
C GLN A 304 18.59 -0.77 32.52
N ASP A 305 18.11 -1.69 33.34
CA ASP A 305 16.67 -1.91 33.54
C ASP A 305 15.96 -0.64 34.03
N ASP A 306 16.54 0.14 34.92
CA ASP A 306 15.96 1.41 35.40
C ASP A 306 15.69 2.40 34.26
N ALA A 307 16.60 2.49 33.27
CA ALA A 307 16.42 3.37 32.11
C ALA A 307 15.34 2.86 31.16
N VAL A 308 15.26 1.53 31.01
CA VAL A 308 14.21 0.88 30.21
C VAL A 308 12.84 1.09 30.85
N ASP A 309 12.72 0.85 32.15
CA ASP A 309 11.46 0.99 32.89
C ASP A 309 10.99 2.46 32.90
N ALA A 310 11.91 3.42 33.03
CA ALA A 310 11.59 4.85 32.92
C ALA A 310 11.05 5.21 31.54
N ALA A 311 11.63 4.66 30.45
CA ALA A 311 11.13 4.86 29.10
C ALA A 311 9.74 4.26 28.90
N MET A 312 9.52 3.04 29.37
CA MET A 312 8.21 2.39 29.30
C MET A 312 7.14 3.13 30.09
N ALA A 313 7.48 3.65 31.27
CA ALA A 313 6.58 4.48 32.09
C ALA A 313 6.21 5.79 31.34
N ALA A 314 7.16 6.43 30.66
CA ALA A 314 6.90 7.61 29.85
C ALA A 314 5.95 7.33 28.68
N PHE A 315 6.11 6.19 27.98
CA PHE A 315 5.19 5.79 26.90
C PHE A 315 3.77 5.52 27.43
N VAL A 316 3.63 4.88 28.58
CA VAL A 316 2.33 4.70 29.23
C VAL A 316 1.70 6.04 29.62
N ALA A 317 2.49 6.93 30.18
CA ALA A 317 2.01 8.24 30.63
C ALA A 317 1.51 9.10 29.46
N VAL A 318 2.23 9.14 28.33
CA VAL A 318 1.79 9.90 27.14
C VAL A 318 0.54 9.27 26.50
N ALA A 319 0.45 7.95 26.43
CA ALA A 319 -0.74 7.27 25.91
C ALA A 319 -1.98 7.51 26.80
N ASN A 320 -1.80 7.51 28.12
CA ASN A 320 -2.86 7.85 29.06
C ASN A 320 -3.32 9.30 28.90
N LYS A 321 -2.38 10.23 28.83
CA LYS A 321 -2.66 11.66 28.67
C LYS A 321 -3.42 11.99 27.39
N GLU A 322 -3.02 11.43 26.26
CA GLU A 322 -3.61 11.78 24.95
C GLU A 322 -4.91 11.01 24.66
N TYR A 323 -5.01 9.75 25.10
CA TYR A 323 -6.12 8.85 24.74
C TYR A 323 -6.86 8.24 25.91
N GLY A 324 -6.49 8.55 27.16
CA GLY A 324 -7.04 7.87 28.32
C GLY A 324 -6.68 6.38 28.36
N ALA A 325 -5.59 5.99 27.69
CA ALA A 325 -5.16 4.59 27.65
C ALA A 325 -4.78 4.08 29.04
N ARG A 326 -5.15 2.85 29.34
CA ARG A 326 -4.80 2.18 30.60
C ARG A 326 -4.08 0.86 30.35
N LEU A 327 -3.21 0.47 31.25
CA LEU A 327 -2.60 -0.85 31.22
C LEU A 327 -3.67 -1.94 31.36
N ARG A 328 -3.48 -3.02 30.62
CA ARG A 328 -4.32 -4.21 30.72
C ARG A 328 -3.83 -5.11 31.83
#